data_c7784fa0cfca643cc0015e992fdcf9b7
#
_entry.id   c7784fa0cfca643cc0015e992fdcf9b7
#
_cell.length_a   1.000
_cell.length_b   1.000
_cell.length_c   1.000
_cell.angle_alpha   90.00
_cell.angle_beta   90.00
_cell.angle_gamma   90.00
#
_symmetry.space_group_name_H-M   'P 1'
#
loop_
_entity.id
_entity.type
_entity.pdbx_description
1 polymer ?
#
loop_
_entity_poly.entity_id
_entity_poly.type
_entity_poly.pdbx_seq_one_letter_code
_entity_poly.pdbx_strand_id
1 'polypeptide(L)'
;MIPVADVTDQTALKKLNRLLTDDLDFHDQDSRYASHSFHAFPAKFPPQLPAKFIQSLTNPGETVLDPMMGSGTTVLEAFLLGREAIGFDIDPLALLLTKTKITPIHPHQVMALGREIVHRAKVSFHYRRDEIEHELSTCWDEETKEFINYWFAKDVQIALKAILNEIEKVDDEDIKDFFKLSFSAIIITKSGGVSLALDLAHTRPHRVGRAVDWNGNVVCDFRREHAHTKRVSSKKIRSPFEEFEHRYTQNVRAFREIGFFTDQMNMFEYFDKPVSRLKPYVAIGNAQCIPVNSSSVDLIVTSPPYASNAIDYMRAHKFSLVWFGYTIAELTTHRRKYIGAEGTRDVLLHNLPPNTMDTIERLSLKDRKKGIVLHRYYSEMKNVLSEMFRVLKPGGTAVFVVGNSNIRGQDVSIPECLSEIGTSLGFLVPGIGIRRLDRNRRMMPTSTTVNNESQIQQRMHEEYVIGFYKPLRIQDL
;
A
#
# COMPACT_ATOMS: atom_id res chain seq x y z
N MET A 1 -5.93 -39.52 -29.73
CA MET A 1 -5.11 -39.09 -28.57
C MET A 1 -5.19 -37.57 -28.51
N ILE A 2 -5.98 -37.05 -27.59
CA ILE A 2 -6.06 -35.59 -27.33
C ILE A 2 -4.71 -35.20 -26.70
N PRO A 3 -4.03 -34.14 -27.19
CA PRO A 3 -2.74 -33.75 -26.62
C PRO A 3 -2.88 -33.42 -25.12
N VAL A 4 -1.94 -33.86 -24.30
CA VAL A 4 -1.88 -33.62 -22.83
C VAL A 4 -1.99 -32.15 -22.45
N ALA A 5 -1.69 -31.24 -23.38
CA ALA A 5 -1.83 -29.77 -23.22
C ALA A 5 -3.28 -29.30 -22.99
N ASP A 6 -4.28 -30.00 -23.52
CA ASP A 6 -5.70 -29.58 -23.38
C ASP A 6 -6.30 -29.83 -21.99
N VAL A 7 -5.78 -30.81 -21.24
CA VAL A 7 -6.34 -31.19 -19.93
C VAL A 7 -5.87 -30.28 -18.83
N THR A 8 -4.64 -29.77 -18.92
CA THR A 8 -4.09 -28.80 -17.93
C THR A 8 -4.68 -27.41 -18.08
N ASP A 9 -5.00 -26.99 -19.30
CA ASP A 9 -5.58 -25.68 -19.61
C ASP A 9 -6.99 -25.51 -18.98
N GLN A 10 -7.87 -26.47 -19.21
CA GLN A 10 -9.21 -26.47 -18.62
C GLN A 10 -9.19 -26.52 -17.08
N THR A 11 -8.10 -27.02 -16.47
CA THR A 11 -8.00 -27.14 -15.01
C THR A 11 -7.75 -25.81 -14.33
N ALA A 12 -6.83 -24.97 -14.81
CA ALA A 12 -6.53 -23.66 -14.22
C ALA A 12 -7.70 -22.67 -14.38
N LEU A 13 -8.32 -22.62 -15.57
CA LEU A 13 -9.50 -21.80 -15.83
C LEU A 13 -10.69 -22.21 -14.95
N LYS A 14 -10.97 -23.53 -14.84
CA LYS A 14 -12.04 -24.06 -13.96
C LYS A 14 -11.77 -23.76 -12.49
N LYS A 15 -10.52 -23.93 -12.03
CA LYS A 15 -10.13 -23.57 -10.65
C LYS A 15 -10.33 -22.08 -10.38
N LEU A 16 -9.88 -21.21 -11.30
CA LEU A 16 -10.06 -19.77 -11.16
C LEU A 16 -11.55 -19.42 -11.08
N ASN A 17 -12.39 -19.92 -11.98
CA ASN A 17 -13.83 -19.68 -11.97
C ASN A 17 -14.48 -20.12 -10.64
N ARG A 18 -14.12 -21.31 -10.15
CA ARG A 18 -14.62 -21.81 -8.84
C ARG A 18 -14.21 -20.88 -7.70
N LEU A 19 -12.94 -20.47 -7.64
CA LEU A 19 -12.42 -19.58 -6.57
C LEU A 19 -13.15 -18.25 -6.53
N LEU A 20 -13.57 -17.72 -7.69
CA LEU A 20 -14.32 -16.46 -7.79
C LEU A 20 -15.77 -16.59 -7.27
N THR A 21 -16.32 -17.82 -7.22
CA THR A 21 -17.66 -18.09 -6.68
C THR A 21 -17.64 -18.49 -5.20
N ASP A 22 -16.46 -18.75 -4.63
CA ASP A 22 -16.30 -19.04 -3.21
C ASP A 22 -16.52 -17.79 -2.34
N ASP A 23 -16.67 -17.99 -1.01
CA ASP A 23 -16.62 -16.90 -0.05
C ASP A 23 -15.22 -16.26 -0.03
N LEU A 24 -15.19 -14.94 -0.24
CA LEU A 24 -14.00 -14.10 -0.28
C LEU A 24 -13.98 -13.04 0.84
N ASP A 25 -14.88 -13.12 1.81
CA ASP A 25 -15.06 -12.11 2.84
C ASP A 25 -14.00 -12.19 3.95
N PHE A 26 -13.64 -13.39 4.41
CA PHE A 26 -12.63 -13.66 5.46
C PHE A 26 -12.88 -12.89 6.77
N HIS A 27 -14.14 -12.67 7.15
CA HIS A 27 -14.51 -11.85 8.31
C HIS A 27 -14.01 -12.43 9.64
N ASP A 28 -14.02 -13.76 9.80
CA ASP A 28 -13.68 -14.47 11.02
C ASP A 28 -12.18 -14.81 11.14
N GLN A 29 -11.35 -14.31 10.22
CA GLN A 29 -9.92 -14.63 10.18
C GLN A 29 -9.05 -13.45 10.64
N ASP A 30 -8.01 -13.73 11.41
CA ASP A 30 -7.05 -12.71 11.81
C ASP A 30 -6.11 -12.35 10.63
N SER A 31 -6.13 -11.09 10.22
CA SER A 31 -5.31 -10.55 9.14
C SER A 31 -4.02 -9.87 9.65
N ARG A 32 -3.68 -10.03 10.94
CA ARG A 32 -2.54 -9.34 11.58
C ARG A 32 -1.35 -10.24 11.82
N TYR A 33 -1.42 -11.50 11.43
CA TYR A 33 -0.31 -12.43 11.57
C TYR A 33 0.90 -11.99 10.75
N ALA A 34 2.04 -12.60 11.02
CA ALA A 34 3.29 -12.27 10.36
C ALA A 34 3.62 -10.76 10.43
N SER A 35 4.32 -10.24 9.44
CA SER A 35 4.69 -8.84 9.32
C SER A 35 3.58 -7.94 8.70
N HIS A 36 2.34 -8.45 8.53
CA HIS A 36 1.26 -7.66 7.91
C HIS A 36 0.86 -6.41 8.71
N SER A 37 1.14 -6.37 10.02
CA SER A 37 0.78 -5.27 10.91
C SER A 37 1.88 -4.20 11.10
N PHE A 38 3.02 -4.30 10.44
CA PHE A 38 4.19 -3.43 10.66
C PHE A 38 3.91 -1.95 10.45
N HIS A 39 3.02 -1.62 9.55
CA HIS A 39 2.73 -0.24 9.20
C HIS A 39 1.25 -0.03 8.85
N ALA A 40 0.74 1.16 9.17
CA ALA A 40 -0.60 1.60 8.77
C ALA A 40 -0.60 2.02 7.30
N PHE A 41 -0.73 1.04 6.41
CA PHE A 41 -0.86 1.27 4.98
C PHE A 41 -2.35 1.21 4.60
N PRO A 42 -2.90 2.23 3.90
CA PRO A 42 -4.31 2.24 3.53
C PRO A 42 -4.65 1.20 2.44
N ALA A 43 -5.91 0.80 2.37
CA ALA A 43 -6.50 -0.04 1.31
C ALA A 43 -5.76 -1.37 1.03
N LYS A 44 -5.31 -2.07 2.06
CA LYS A 44 -4.83 -3.44 1.88
C LYS A 44 -5.99 -4.43 1.99
N PHE A 45 -6.02 -5.39 1.07
CA PHE A 45 -6.89 -6.56 1.21
C PHE A 45 -6.36 -7.51 2.32
N PRO A 46 -7.20 -8.41 2.86
CA PRO A 46 -6.75 -9.38 3.86
C PRO A 46 -5.76 -10.35 3.23
N PRO A 47 -4.71 -10.76 3.96
CA PRO A 47 -3.69 -11.68 3.43
C PRO A 47 -4.26 -13.05 3.01
N GLN A 48 -5.38 -13.46 3.58
CA GLN A 48 -6.09 -14.69 3.21
C GLN A 48 -6.56 -14.67 1.75
N LEU A 49 -6.84 -13.49 1.18
CA LEU A 49 -7.28 -13.37 -0.20
C LEU A 49 -6.18 -13.82 -1.18
N PRO A 50 -4.99 -13.19 -1.24
CA PRO A 50 -3.92 -13.69 -2.11
C PRO A 50 -3.49 -15.11 -1.74
N ALA A 51 -3.43 -15.47 -0.46
CA ALA A 51 -3.06 -16.82 -0.03
C ALA A 51 -3.96 -17.89 -0.66
N LYS A 52 -5.28 -17.68 -0.68
CA LYS A 52 -6.26 -18.61 -1.28
C LYS A 52 -5.98 -18.85 -2.77
N PHE A 53 -5.74 -17.77 -3.54
CA PHE A 53 -5.45 -17.86 -4.97
C PHE A 53 -4.06 -18.46 -5.22
N ILE A 54 -3.03 -18.04 -4.48
CA ILE A 54 -1.66 -18.57 -4.60
C ILE A 54 -1.63 -20.08 -4.34
N GLN A 55 -2.23 -20.54 -3.24
CA GLN A 55 -2.26 -21.98 -2.90
C GLN A 55 -2.98 -22.82 -3.94
N SER A 56 -4.06 -22.30 -4.53
CA SER A 56 -4.91 -23.05 -5.44
C SER A 56 -4.43 -23.06 -6.88
N LEU A 57 -3.77 -21.98 -7.32
CA LEU A 57 -3.42 -21.74 -8.72
C LEU A 57 -1.93 -21.91 -9.02
N THR A 58 -1.10 -22.07 -8.00
CA THR A 58 0.34 -22.28 -8.17
C THR A 58 0.88 -23.42 -7.29
N ASN A 59 2.07 -23.89 -7.60
CA ASN A 59 2.85 -24.85 -6.82
C ASN A 59 4.06 -24.15 -6.16
N PRO A 60 4.64 -24.70 -5.08
CA PRO A 60 5.92 -24.21 -4.54
C PRO A 60 6.99 -24.13 -5.63
N GLY A 61 7.74 -23.01 -5.63
CA GLY A 61 8.76 -22.71 -6.64
C GLY A 61 8.23 -22.01 -7.91
N GLU A 62 6.92 -21.91 -8.12
CA GLU A 62 6.36 -21.10 -9.21
C GLU A 62 6.37 -19.62 -8.89
N THR A 63 6.37 -18.77 -9.92
CA THR A 63 6.56 -17.33 -9.82
C THR A 63 5.23 -16.60 -9.63
N VAL A 64 5.12 -15.82 -8.55
CA VAL A 64 3.98 -14.93 -8.26
C VAL A 64 4.43 -13.47 -8.32
N LEU A 65 3.71 -12.65 -9.07
CA LEU A 65 3.99 -11.24 -9.27
C LEU A 65 2.88 -10.35 -8.69
N ASP A 66 3.28 -9.28 -7.99
CA ASP A 66 2.43 -8.13 -7.70
C ASP A 66 3.05 -6.85 -8.28
N PRO A 67 2.56 -6.34 -9.43
CA PRO A 67 3.14 -5.17 -10.10
C PRO A 67 2.75 -3.83 -9.47
N MET A 68 1.87 -3.82 -8.46
CA MET A 68 1.44 -2.67 -7.66
C MET A 68 1.35 -3.07 -6.19
N MET A 69 2.48 -3.54 -5.65
CA MET A 69 2.55 -4.32 -4.41
C MET A 69 2.10 -3.56 -3.15
N GLY A 70 2.09 -2.23 -3.15
CA GLY A 70 1.69 -1.40 -2.03
C GLY A 70 2.30 -1.84 -0.71
N SER A 71 1.47 -2.40 0.17
CA SER A 71 1.94 -2.93 1.46
C SER A 71 2.63 -4.29 1.38
N GLY A 72 2.80 -4.88 0.20
CA GLY A 72 3.49 -6.17 -0.01
C GLY A 72 2.71 -7.40 0.48
N THR A 73 1.38 -7.33 0.54
CA THR A 73 0.58 -8.46 1.06
C THR A 73 0.73 -9.70 0.19
N THR A 74 0.60 -9.57 -1.12
CA THR A 74 0.79 -10.68 -2.07
C THR A 74 2.21 -11.24 -2.03
N VAL A 75 3.21 -10.34 -2.02
CA VAL A 75 4.63 -10.73 -2.00
C VAL A 75 4.96 -11.55 -0.75
N LEU A 76 4.47 -11.10 0.43
CA LEU A 76 4.69 -11.80 1.69
C LEU A 76 3.99 -13.18 1.67
N GLU A 77 2.73 -13.26 1.25
CA GLU A 77 2.01 -14.54 1.18
C GLU A 77 2.66 -15.52 0.18
N ALA A 78 3.10 -15.04 -0.99
CA ALA A 78 3.82 -15.87 -1.95
C ALA A 78 5.11 -16.43 -1.34
N PHE A 79 5.87 -15.59 -0.63
CA PHE A 79 7.08 -16.00 0.07
C PHE A 79 6.80 -17.03 1.17
N LEU A 80 5.82 -16.77 2.05
CA LEU A 80 5.43 -17.70 3.13
C LEU A 80 4.92 -19.05 2.60
N LEU A 81 4.37 -19.07 1.40
CA LEU A 81 3.86 -20.26 0.74
C LEU A 81 4.92 -20.97 -0.14
N GLY A 82 6.17 -20.52 -0.12
CA GLY A 82 7.27 -21.14 -0.86
C GLY A 82 7.27 -20.88 -2.36
N ARG A 83 6.69 -19.77 -2.82
CA ARG A 83 6.71 -19.32 -4.23
C ARG A 83 7.84 -18.33 -4.46
N GLU A 84 8.29 -18.20 -5.70
CA GLU A 84 9.15 -17.10 -6.11
C GLU A 84 8.31 -15.82 -6.16
N ALA A 85 8.54 -14.90 -5.23
CA ALA A 85 7.75 -13.68 -5.12
C ALA A 85 8.46 -12.50 -5.79
N ILE A 86 7.75 -11.80 -6.68
CA ILE A 86 8.22 -10.57 -7.33
C ILE A 86 7.23 -9.44 -7.03
N GLY A 87 7.74 -8.28 -6.62
CA GLY A 87 6.91 -7.11 -6.33
C GLY A 87 7.50 -5.83 -6.89
N PHE A 88 6.63 -4.98 -7.47
CA PHE A 88 7.00 -3.62 -7.89
C PHE A 88 6.02 -2.61 -7.33
N ASP A 89 6.52 -1.44 -7.04
CA ASP A 89 5.70 -0.26 -6.75
C ASP A 89 6.47 1.01 -7.14
N ILE A 90 5.76 2.06 -7.44
CA ILE A 90 6.35 3.37 -7.73
C ILE A 90 6.59 4.18 -6.45
N ASP A 91 5.95 3.81 -5.34
CA ASP A 91 6.02 4.52 -4.06
C ASP A 91 7.22 4.04 -3.24
N PRO A 92 8.17 4.94 -2.87
CA PRO A 92 9.34 4.56 -2.08
C PRO A 92 8.99 3.96 -0.70
N LEU A 93 7.88 4.40 -0.08
CA LEU A 93 7.46 3.85 1.21
C LEU A 93 6.88 2.44 1.06
N ALA A 94 6.21 2.13 -0.05
CA ALA A 94 5.75 0.78 -0.37
C ALA A 94 6.94 -0.18 -0.53
N LEU A 95 8.01 0.26 -1.20
CA LEU A 95 9.24 -0.52 -1.32
C LEU A 95 9.89 -0.79 0.05
N LEU A 96 10.09 0.25 0.88
CA LEU A 96 10.64 0.12 2.23
C LEU A 96 9.82 -0.86 3.08
N LEU A 97 8.50 -0.70 3.05
CA LEU A 97 7.57 -1.54 3.82
C LEU A 97 7.65 -3.00 3.38
N THR A 98 7.57 -3.26 2.06
CA THR A 98 7.58 -4.62 1.53
C THR A 98 8.93 -5.29 1.77
N LYS A 99 10.05 -4.60 1.48
CA LYS A 99 11.40 -5.10 1.75
C LYS A 99 11.57 -5.50 3.22
N THR A 100 11.17 -4.63 4.14
CA THR A 100 11.27 -4.90 5.59
C THR A 100 10.43 -6.11 6.01
N LYS A 101 9.23 -6.28 5.45
CA LYS A 101 8.35 -7.39 5.80
C LYS A 101 8.88 -8.77 5.43
N ILE A 102 9.60 -8.85 4.32
CA ILE A 102 10.11 -10.12 3.75
C ILE A 102 11.57 -10.38 4.12
N THR A 103 12.22 -9.48 4.84
CA THR A 103 13.63 -9.62 5.23
C THR A 103 13.71 -10.05 6.70
N PRO A 104 14.14 -11.28 6.97
CA PRO A 104 14.40 -11.75 8.35
C PRO A 104 15.54 -10.96 8.99
N ILE A 105 15.35 -10.52 10.23
CA ILE A 105 16.35 -9.82 11.04
C ILE A 105 16.46 -10.47 12.41
N HIS A 106 17.64 -10.43 13.04
CA HIS A 106 17.85 -11.09 14.33
C HIS A 106 17.22 -10.30 15.50
N PRO A 107 16.20 -10.83 16.24
CA PRO A 107 15.45 -10.08 17.23
C PRO A 107 16.28 -9.50 18.36
N HIS A 108 17.26 -10.26 18.87
CA HIS A 108 18.11 -9.80 19.98
C HIS A 108 19.00 -8.63 19.56
N GLN A 109 19.54 -8.67 18.35
CA GLN A 109 20.35 -7.59 17.78
C GLN A 109 19.52 -6.32 17.62
N VAL A 110 18.34 -6.43 17.01
CA VAL A 110 17.43 -5.29 16.83
C VAL A 110 16.97 -4.71 18.15
N MET A 111 16.65 -5.55 19.16
CA MET A 111 16.25 -5.07 20.48
C MET A 111 17.39 -4.37 21.21
N ALA A 112 18.65 -4.81 21.06
CA ALA A 112 19.81 -4.16 21.64
C ALA A 112 20.08 -2.81 20.97
N LEU A 113 20.17 -2.79 19.63
CA LEU A 113 20.39 -1.57 18.84
C LEU A 113 19.26 -0.55 19.03
N GLY A 114 18.00 -1.00 19.07
CA GLY A 114 16.86 -0.11 19.27
C GLY A 114 16.90 0.62 20.61
N ARG A 115 17.30 -0.06 21.70
CA ARG A 115 17.51 0.59 23.00
C ARG A 115 18.65 1.60 22.95
N GLU A 116 19.74 1.26 22.26
CA GLU A 116 20.88 2.15 22.09
C GLU A 116 20.52 3.39 21.28
N ILE A 117 19.79 3.23 20.16
CA ILE A 117 19.26 4.34 19.35
C ILE A 117 18.44 5.30 20.23
N VAL A 118 17.45 4.76 20.98
CA VAL A 118 16.60 5.58 21.83
C VAL A 118 17.40 6.29 22.92
N HIS A 119 18.35 5.60 23.56
CA HIS A 119 19.18 6.20 24.59
C HIS A 119 20.04 7.35 24.04
N ARG A 120 20.77 7.11 22.95
CA ARG A 120 21.64 8.12 22.33
C ARG A 120 20.84 9.29 21.77
N ALA A 121 19.67 9.02 21.18
CA ALA A 121 18.78 10.06 20.69
C ALA A 121 18.23 10.95 21.82
N LYS A 122 17.88 10.38 22.98
CA LYS A 122 17.48 11.16 24.18
C LYS A 122 18.64 12.01 24.69
N VAL A 123 19.87 11.48 24.73
CA VAL A 123 21.06 12.25 25.12
C VAL A 123 21.28 13.41 24.14
N SER A 124 21.24 13.16 22.84
CA SER A 124 21.39 14.20 21.82
C SER A 124 20.28 15.27 21.89
N PHE A 125 19.04 14.88 22.15
CA PHE A 125 17.91 15.78 22.33
C PHE A 125 18.13 16.78 23.48
N HIS A 126 18.75 16.35 24.58
CA HIS A 126 18.99 17.18 25.75
C HIS A 126 20.27 18.02 25.67
N TYR A 127 21.36 17.44 25.16
CA TYR A 127 22.70 18.06 25.26
C TYR A 127 23.22 18.63 23.93
N ARG A 128 22.62 18.24 22.78
CA ARG A 128 23.04 18.70 21.44
C ARG A 128 21.89 19.37 20.68
N ARG A 129 21.00 19.98 21.43
CA ARG A 129 19.78 20.57 20.86
C ARG A 129 20.07 21.60 19.77
N ASP A 130 21.00 22.52 20.03
CA ASP A 130 21.36 23.60 19.09
C ASP A 130 21.98 23.05 17.80
N GLU A 131 22.76 21.96 17.89
CA GLU A 131 23.31 21.28 16.71
C GLU A 131 22.19 20.67 15.86
N ILE A 132 21.26 19.97 16.50
CA ILE A 132 20.12 19.37 15.79
C ILE A 132 19.23 20.45 15.15
N GLU A 133 19.01 21.58 15.83
CA GLU A 133 18.27 22.70 15.26
C GLU A 133 18.99 23.32 14.07
N HIS A 134 20.31 23.42 14.12
CA HIS A 134 21.10 23.85 12.97
C HIS A 134 20.98 22.87 11.79
N GLU A 135 21.10 21.55 12.03
CA GLU A 135 20.86 20.53 11.00
C GLU A 135 19.46 20.66 10.38
N LEU A 136 18.40 20.79 11.18
CA LEU A 136 17.03 20.99 10.70
C LEU A 136 16.88 22.26 9.86
N SER A 137 17.66 23.29 10.14
CA SER A 137 17.63 24.55 9.38
C SER A 137 18.25 24.42 7.99
N THR A 138 19.12 23.44 7.77
CA THR A 138 19.91 23.31 6.55
C THR A 138 19.55 22.08 5.70
N CYS A 139 18.90 21.05 6.28
CA CYS A 139 18.68 19.79 5.59
C CYS A 139 17.55 19.79 4.54
N TRP A 140 16.70 20.82 4.51
CA TRP A 140 15.56 20.93 3.58
C TRP A 140 15.54 22.25 2.81
N ASP A 141 14.88 22.24 1.64
CA ASP A 141 14.45 23.46 0.95
C ASP A 141 13.32 24.17 1.70
N GLU A 142 13.03 25.41 1.32
CA GLU A 142 12.04 26.25 2.02
C GLU A 142 10.63 25.64 2.00
N GLU A 143 10.17 25.06 0.88
CA GLU A 143 8.84 24.44 0.77
C GLU A 143 8.72 23.25 1.75
N THR A 144 9.76 22.44 1.85
CA THR A 144 9.80 21.28 2.75
C THR A 144 9.88 21.72 4.22
N LYS A 145 10.64 22.77 4.52
CA LYS A 145 10.67 23.37 5.87
C LYS A 145 9.30 23.90 6.29
N GLU A 146 8.61 24.63 5.41
CA GLU A 146 7.26 25.12 5.68
C GLU A 146 6.30 23.97 5.97
N PHE A 147 6.36 22.88 5.19
CA PHE A 147 5.58 21.67 5.42
C PHE A 147 5.88 21.05 6.80
N ILE A 148 7.15 20.88 7.16
CA ILE A 148 7.57 20.31 8.45
C ILE A 148 7.11 21.21 9.60
N ASN A 149 7.34 22.50 9.54
CA ASN A 149 6.93 23.48 10.56
C ASN A 149 5.41 23.54 10.76
N TYR A 150 4.66 23.34 9.67
CA TYR A 150 3.21 23.32 9.73
C TYR A 150 2.66 22.06 10.42
N TRP A 151 3.29 20.90 10.19
CA TRP A 151 2.75 19.61 10.62
C TRP A 151 3.40 19.02 11.88
N PHE A 152 4.55 19.52 12.32
CA PHE A 152 5.28 18.98 13.47
C PHE A 152 5.65 20.10 14.44
N ALA A 153 5.35 19.90 15.73
CA ALA A 153 5.80 20.80 16.79
C ALA A 153 7.33 20.78 16.89
N LYS A 154 7.95 21.88 17.33
CA LYS A 154 9.42 22.05 17.35
C LYS A 154 10.13 20.91 18.09
N ASP A 155 9.69 20.57 19.30
CA ASP A 155 10.31 19.49 20.08
C ASP A 155 10.13 18.11 19.43
N VAL A 156 9.02 17.90 18.71
CA VAL A 156 8.84 16.69 17.90
C VAL A 156 9.83 16.64 16.75
N GLN A 157 10.08 17.77 16.07
CA GLN A 157 11.07 17.82 14.99
C GLN A 157 12.47 17.44 15.50
N ILE A 158 12.89 18.03 16.64
CA ILE A 158 14.21 17.75 17.24
C ILE A 158 14.30 16.28 17.67
N ALA A 159 13.24 15.74 18.32
CA ALA A 159 13.24 14.34 18.74
C ALA A 159 13.28 13.38 17.56
N LEU A 160 12.51 13.63 16.49
CA LEU A 160 12.54 12.82 15.29
C LEU A 160 13.88 12.87 14.58
N LYS A 161 14.50 14.06 14.48
CA LYS A 161 15.83 14.21 13.88
C LYS A 161 16.91 13.48 14.70
N ALA A 162 16.84 13.58 16.03
CA ALA A 162 17.74 12.85 16.94
C ALA A 162 17.64 11.33 16.74
N ILE A 163 16.41 10.79 16.63
CA ILE A 163 16.19 9.36 16.37
C ILE A 163 16.76 8.98 15.00
N LEU A 164 16.46 9.77 13.96
CA LEU A 164 16.91 9.49 12.59
C LEU A 164 18.42 9.52 12.47
N ASN A 165 19.10 10.48 13.11
CA ASN A 165 20.55 10.57 13.13
C ASN A 165 21.22 9.31 13.73
N GLU A 166 20.58 8.68 14.73
CA GLU A 166 21.09 7.42 15.27
C GLU A 166 20.75 6.21 14.39
N ILE A 167 19.59 6.21 13.72
CA ILE A 167 19.24 5.17 12.75
C ILE A 167 20.23 5.15 11.57
N GLU A 168 20.63 6.33 11.07
CA GLU A 168 21.58 6.42 9.94
C GLU A 168 22.99 5.88 10.26
N LYS A 169 23.36 5.76 11.53
CA LYS A 169 24.61 5.16 11.98
C LYS A 169 24.61 3.63 12.03
N VAL A 170 23.46 3.00 11.77
CA VAL A 170 23.36 1.53 11.72
C VAL A 170 24.02 1.04 10.43
N ASP A 171 25.01 0.16 10.54
CA ASP A 171 25.77 -0.35 9.39
C ASP A 171 24.97 -1.35 8.55
N ASP A 172 24.18 -2.21 9.19
CA ASP A 172 23.33 -3.20 8.53
C ASP A 172 22.12 -2.54 7.89
N GLU A 173 22.06 -2.53 6.56
CA GLU A 173 21.01 -1.86 5.80
C GLU A 173 19.61 -2.50 6.00
N ASP A 174 19.53 -3.80 6.25
CA ASP A 174 18.24 -4.45 6.49
C ASP A 174 17.69 -4.08 7.88
N ILE A 175 18.55 -3.95 8.88
CA ILE A 175 18.20 -3.46 10.22
C ILE A 175 17.89 -1.95 10.18
N LYS A 176 18.66 -1.18 9.42
CA LYS A 176 18.41 0.25 9.19
C LYS A 176 17.03 0.48 8.57
N ASP A 177 16.67 -0.28 7.53
CA ASP A 177 15.36 -0.23 6.89
C ASP A 177 14.22 -0.59 7.87
N PHE A 178 14.43 -1.57 8.74
CA PHE A 178 13.49 -1.92 9.80
C PHE A 178 13.23 -0.75 10.77
N PHE A 179 14.29 -0.05 11.18
CA PHE A 179 14.13 1.12 12.05
C PHE A 179 13.53 2.31 11.30
N LYS A 180 13.89 2.55 10.03
CA LYS A 180 13.23 3.55 9.18
C LYS A 180 11.74 3.28 9.03
N LEU A 181 11.35 2.01 8.84
CA LEU A 181 9.94 1.65 8.79
C LEU A 181 9.24 1.89 10.14
N SER A 182 9.86 1.52 11.24
CA SER A 182 9.33 1.77 12.59
C SER A 182 9.19 3.26 12.89
N PHE A 183 10.15 4.06 12.44
CA PHE A 183 10.08 5.54 12.47
C PHE A 183 8.92 6.08 11.63
N SER A 184 8.75 5.61 10.41
CA SER A 184 7.60 5.97 9.58
C SER A 184 6.26 5.65 10.27
N ALA A 185 6.19 4.49 10.93
CA ALA A 185 4.97 4.00 11.55
C ALA A 185 4.53 4.78 12.81
N ILE A 186 5.40 5.58 13.42
CA ILE A 186 4.98 6.50 14.50
C ILE A 186 4.45 7.83 13.95
N ILE A 187 4.72 8.15 12.70
CA ILE A 187 4.22 9.34 12.01
C ILE A 187 2.88 9.01 11.33
N ILE A 188 2.84 7.97 10.50
CA ILE A 188 1.67 7.59 9.72
C ILE A 188 0.81 6.62 10.54
N THR A 189 -0.18 7.17 11.23
CA THR A 189 -1.14 6.40 12.03
C THR A 189 -2.56 6.90 11.78
N LYS A 190 -3.57 6.12 12.23
CA LYS A 190 -4.97 6.54 12.17
C LYS A 190 -5.27 7.83 12.93
N SER A 191 -4.48 8.14 13.97
CA SER A 191 -4.62 9.35 14.79
C SER A 191 -3.58 10.43 14.46
N GLY A 192 -2.87 10.32 13.31
CA GLY A 192 -1.82 11.25 12.92
C GLY A 192 -0.53 11.15 13.72
N GLY A 193 -0.36 10.11 14.54
CA GLY A 193 0.87 9.80 15.27
C GLY A 193 1.42 10.99 16.07
N VAL A 194 2.73 11.20 15.97
CA VAL A 194 3.46 12.28 16.64
C VAL A 194 3.32 13.65 15.93
N SER A 195 2.62 13.71 14.78
CA SER A 195 2.39 14.95 14.04
C SER A 195 1.21 15.76 14.60
N LEU A 196 1.01 16.98 14.11
CA LEU A 196 -0.16 17.83 14.39
C LEU A 196 -1.39 17.46 13.54
N ALA A 197 -1.35 16.36 12.78
CA ALA A 197 -2.48 15.85 12.05
C ALA A 197 -3.42 15.04 12.95
N LEU A 198 -4.73 15.09 12.69
CA LEU A 198 -5.74 14.28 13.36
C LEU A 198 -5.87 12.90 12.74
N ASP A 199 -5.72 12.83 11.42
CA ASP A 199 -5.84 11.61 10.63
C ASP A 199 -4.91 11.70 9.43
N LEU A 200 -4.12 10.63 9.19
CA LEU A 200 -3.25 10.52 8.03
C LEU A 200 -3.61 9.33 7.14
N ALA A 201 -4.53 8.48 7.59
CA ALA A 201 -4.76 7.20 6.92
C ALA A 201 -5.81 7.26 5.80
N HIS A 202 -6.76 8.23 5.81
CA HIS A 202 -7.99 8.07 5.02
C HIS A 202 -8.44 9.26 4.19
N THR A 203 -8.09 10.49 4.57
CA THR A 203 -8.59 11.70 3.92
C THR A 203 -7.51 12.76 3.79
N ARG A 204 -7.90 13.99 3.44
CA ARG A 204 -6.98 15.12 3.59
C ARG A 204 -6.58 15.23 5.05
N PRO A 205 -5.28 15.33 5.36
CA PRO A 205 -4.84 15.58 6.71
C PRO A 205 -5.51 16.83 7.27
N HIS A 206 -6.15 16.71 8.44
CA HIS A 206 -6.72 17.84 9.15
C HIS A 206 -5.78 18.18 10.29
N ARG A 207 -5.36 19.44 10.35
CA ARG A 207 -4.54 19.92 11.46
C ARG A 207 -5.39 20.11 12.71
N VAL A 208 -4.83 19.76 13.86
CA VAL A 208 -5.49 19.97 15.16
C VAL A 208 -5.60 21.47 15.47
N GLY A 209 -6.70 21.89 16.08
CA GLY A 209 -6.86 23.27 16.53
C GLY A 209 -6.10 23.58 17.82
N ARG A 210 -5.87 22.56 18.69
CA ARG A 210 -5.06 22.66 19.90
C ARG A 210 -4.25 21.38 20.10
N ALA A 211 -2.97 21.52 20.45
CA ALA A 211 -2.16 20.39 20.86
C ALA A 211 -1.31 20.72 22.08
N VAL A 212 -1.11 19.69 22.91
CA VAL A 212 -0.13 19.69 24.00
C VAL A 212 0.88 18.57 23.74
N ASP A 213 2.13 18.82 24.09
CA ASP A 213 3.19 17.80 24.00
C ASP A 213 3.08 16.77 25.13
N TRP A 214 4.03 15.84 25.18
CA TRP A 214 4.10 14.79 26.20
C TRP A 214 4.42 15.34 27.61
N ASN A 215 4.99 16.53 27.71
CA ASN A 215 5.28 17.23 28.98
C ASN A 215 4.11 18.07 29.45
N GLY A 216 3.06 18.25 28.62
CA GLY A 216 1.89 19.06 28.92
C GLY A 216 1.98 20.51 28.44
N ASN A 217 3.05 20.91 27.73
CA ASN A 217 3.19 22.24 27.17
C ASN A 217 2.27 22.43 25.96
N VAL A 218 1.64 23.58 25.83
CA VAL A 218 0.83 23.92 24.66
C VAL A 218 1.75 24.23 23.49
N VAL A 219 1.69 23.42 22.43
CA VAL A 219 2.53 23.53 21.23
C VAL A 219 1.80 24.17 20.04
N CYS A 220 0.48 24.15 20.03
CA CYS A 220 -0.33 24.97 19.14
C CYS A 220 -1.70 25.28 19.76
N ASP A 221 -2.23 26.48 19.48
CA ASP A 221 -3.58 26.89 19.89
C ASP A 221 -4.14 27.88 18.87
N PHE A 222 -4.93 27.39 17.92
CA PHE A 222 -5.59 28.18 16.88
C PHE A 222 -7.07 28.45 17.17
N ARG A 223 -7.51 28.34 18.44
CA ARG A 223 -8.93 28.51 18.82
C ARG A 223 -9.48 29.89 18.47
N ARG A 224 -8.63 30.92 18.45
CA ARG A 224 -9.03 32.28 18.11
C ARG A 224 -9.26 32.51 16.61
N GLU A 225 -8.58 31.75 15.75
CA GLU A 225 -8.70 31.87 14.30
C GLU A 225 -9.94 31.14 13.74
N HIS A 226 -10.50 30.21 14.52
CA HIS A 226 -11.64 29.37 14.11
C HIS A 226 -12.87 29.57 15.01
N ALA A 227 -13.12 30.79 15.46
CA ALA A 227 -14.22 31.15 16.38
C ALA A 227 -15.62 30.74 15.93
N HIS A 228 -15.81 30.37 14.64
CA HIS A 228 -17.08 29.92 14.07
C HIS A 228 -17.27 28.40 14.05
N THR A 229 -16.26 27.58 14.41
CA THR A 229 -16.40 26.12 14.47
C THR A 229 -16.75 25.66 15.88
N LYS A 230 -17.92 25.03 16.03
CA LYS A 230 -18.50 24.59 17.31
C LYS A 230 -17.67 23.54 18.10
N ARG A 231 -16.61 22.94 17.54
CA ARG A 231 -15.70 22.02 18.23
C ARG A 231 -14.26 22.20 17.74
N VAL A 232 -13.40 22.66 18.62
CA VAL A 232 -11.95 22.68 18.39
C VAL A 232 -11.41 21.28 18.69
N SER A 233 -10.84 20.64 17.68
CA SER A 233 -10.16 19.36 17.86
C SER A 233 -8.90 19.54 18.71
N SER A 234 -8.76 18.77 19.78
CA SER A 234 -7.58 18.77 20.66
C SER A 234 -6.83 17.45 20.58
N LYS A 235 -5.50 17.49 20.71
CA LYS A 235 -4.62 16.32 20.67
C LYS A 235 -3.53 16.42 21.74
N LYS A 236 -3.25 15.31 22.43
CA LYS A 236 -2.02 15.12 23.18
C LYS A 236 -1.04 14.37 22.29
N ILE A 237 0.10 15.00 21.98
CA ILE A 237 1.18 14.39 21.21
C ILE A 237 1.97 13.53 22.18
N ARG A 238 2.23 12.28 21.78
CA ARG A 238 3.03 11.33 22.55
C ARG A 238 4.52 11.56 22.28
N SER A 239 5.36 11.13 23.20
CA SER A 239 6.82 11.20 23.05
C SER A 239 7.26 10.39 21.83
N PRO A 240 7.99 10.99 20.85
CA PRO A 240 8.53 10.24 19.71
C PRO A 240 9.44 9.08 20.14
N PHE A 241 10.17 9.24 21.24
CA PHE A 241 11.06 8.19 21.76
C PHE A 241 10.29 6.97 22.26
N GLU A 242 9.20 7.20 23.03
CA GLU A 242 8.37 6.12 23.56
C GLU A 242 7.58 5.42 22.45
N GLU A 243 7.02 6.18 21.52
CA GLU A 243 6.28 5.63 20.37
C GLU A 243 7.21 4.80 19.47
N PHE A 244 8.45 5.27 19.24
CA PHE A 244 9.43 4.54 18.45
C PHE A 244 9.84 3.24 19.14
N GLU A 245 10.16 3.29 20.46
CA GLU A 245 10.49 2.10 21.24
C GLU A 245 9.35 1.08 21.24
N HIS A 246 8.13 1.55 21.46
CA HIS A 246 6.93 0.71 21.41
C HIS A 246 6.77 0.06 20.02
N ARG A 247 6.94 0.84 18.95
CA ARG A 247 6.73 0.37 17.57
C ARG A 247 7.74 -0.70 17.15
N TYR A 248 9.04 -0.46 17.30
CA TYR A 248 10.01 -1.48 16.92
C TYR A 248 9.88 -2.74 17.77
N THR A 249 9.55 -2.61 19.04
CA THR A 249 9.29 -3.76 19.92
C THR A 249 8.09 -4.59 19.45
N GLN A 250 6.99 -3.93 19.04
CA GLN A 250 5.85 -4.62 18.44
C GLN A 250 6.22 -5.35 17.15
N ASN A 251 6.96 -4.69 16.27
CA ASN A 251 7.36 -5.27 15.00
C ASN A 251 8.29 -6.48 15.20
N VAL A 252 9.21 -6.42 16.16
CA VAL A 252 10.05 -7.57 16.53
C VAL A 252 9.24 -8.76 17.05
N ARG A 253 8.21 -8.50 17.89
CA ARG A 253 7.34 -9.58 18.39
C ARG A 253 6.59 -10.29 17.27
N ALA A 254 6.07 -9.54 16.30
CA ALA A 254 5.37 -10.12 15.16
C ALA A 254 6.28 -11.02 14.30
N PHE A 255 7.56 -10.71 14.17
CA PHE A 255 8.52 -11.63 13.55
C PHE A 255 8.71 -12.94 14.33
N ARG A 256 8.74 -12.90 15.67
CA ARG A 256 8.85 -14.11 16.50
C ARG A 256 7.68 -15.05 16.30
N GLU A 257 6.47 -14.50 16.16
CA GLU A 257 5.25 -15.28 15.97
C GLU A 257 5.23 -16.05 14.64
N ILE A 258 6.01 -15.62 13.65
CA ILE A 258 6.13 -16.30 12.34
C ILE A 258 7.13 -17.46 12.37
N GLY A 259 7.93 -17.58 13.44
CA GLY A 259 9.02 -18.54 13.50
C GLY A 259 10.24 -18.17 12.65
N PHE A 260 10.36 -16.92 12.17
CA PHE A 260 11.57 -16.44 11.51
C PHE A 260 12.82 -16.47 12.42
N PHE A 261 12.64 -16.80 13.72
CA PHE A 261 13.66 -16.59 14.74
C PHE A 261 13.67 -17.69 15.81
N THR A 262 14.00 -18.89 15.45
CA THR A 262 14.49 -19.86 16.42
C THR A 262 16.02 -19.91 16.30
N ASP A 263 16.73 -19.69 17.41
CA ASP A 263 18.21 -19.72 17.47
C ASP A 263 18.81 -21.07 17.02
N GLN A 264 18.00 -22.06 16.68
CA GLN A 264 18.40 -23.42 16.35
C GLN A 264 17.67 -24.04 15.15
N MET A 265 16.64 -23.43 14.59
CA MET A 265 15.94 -23.95 13.43
C MET A 265 16.23 -23.11 12.18
N ASN A 266 16.68 -23.78 11.14
CA ASN A 266 16.65 -23.19 9.82
C ASN A 266 15.20 -22.75 9.52
N MET A 267 15.03 -21.53 9.02
CA MET A 267 13.75 -20.97 8.55
C MET A 267 12.94 -21.94 7.68
N PHE A 268 13.60 -22.99 7.19
CA PHE A 268 13.07 -24.05 6.30
C PHE A 268 12.41 -25.21 7.05
N GLU A 269 12.63 -25.37 8.36
CA GLU A 269 12.09 -26.51 9.13
C GLU A 269 10.80 -26.19 9.89
N TYR A 270 10.50 -24.90 10.11
CA TYR A 270 9.30 -24.49 10.84
C TYR A 270 8.01 -24.64 10.04
N PHE A 271 8.10 -24.52 8.72
CA PHE A 271 6.99 -24.82 7.84
C PHE A 271 7.22 -26.25 7.31
N ASP A 272 6.30 -27.16 7.56
CA ASP A 272 6.23 -28.47 6.87
C ASP A 272 6.16 -28.36 5.32
N LYS A 273 6.39 -27.15 4.81
CA LYS A 273 6.40 -26.77 3.40
C LYS A 273 7.73 -26.08 3.09
N PRO A 274 8.37 -26.41 1.96
CA PRO A 274 9.59 -25.74 1.56
C PRO A 274 9.31 -24.24 1.34
N VAL A 275 9.74 -23.39 2.27
CA VAL A 275 9.85 -21.95 2.01
C VAL A 275 10.81 -21.77 0.85
N SER A 276 10.48 -20.94 -0.12
CA SER A 276 11.37 -20.67 -1.24
C SER A 276 12.77 -20.30 -0.75
N ARG A 277 13.80 -21.00 -1.24
CA ARG A 277 15.21 -20.66 -0.93
C ARG A 277 15.61 -19.33 -1.57
N LEU A 278 14.79 -18.81 -2.48
CA LEU A 278 15.06 -17.56 -3.18
C LEU A 278 14.46 -16.40 -2.40
N LYS A 279 15.31 -15.41 -2.10
CA LYS A 279 14.87 -14.14 -1.51
C LYS A 279 13.87 -13.48 -2.47
N PRO A 280 12.71 -12.99 -2.00
CA PRO A 280 11.78 -12.26 -2.86
C PRO A 280 12.45 -11.08 -3.54
N TYR A 281 12.11 -10.82 -4.80
CA TYR A 281 12.62 -9.66 -5.53
C TYR A 281 11.62 -8.52 -5.46
N VAL A 282 12.01 -7.40 -4.87
CA VAL A 282 11.19 -6.19 -4.79
C VAL A 282 12.00 -4.97 -5.22
N ALA A 283 11.39 -4.12 -6.04
CA ALA A 283 12.05 -2.93 -6.58
C ALA A 283 11.05 -1.81 -6.89
N ILE A 284 11.58 -0.59 -7.05
CA ILE A 284 10.82 0.51 -7.67
C ILE A 284 10.53 0.13 -9.13
N GLY A 285 9.26 0.20 -9.52
CA GLY A 285 8.84 -0.14 -10.87
C GLY A 285 7.48 0.43 -11.23
N ASN A 286 7.25 0.62 -12.52
CA ASN A 286 5.98 1.07 -13.06
C ASN A 286 5.23 -0.12 -13.67
N ALA A 287 4.03 -0.41 -13.17
CA ALA A 287 3.19 -1.50 -13.65
C ALA A 287 2.81 -1.39 -15.15
N GLN A 288 2.94 -0.19 -15.74
CA GLN A 288 2.74 0.03 -17.18
C GLN A 288 3.94 -0.39 -18.04
N CYS A 289 5.08 -0.75 -17.40
CA CYS A 289 6.29 -1.24 -18.06
C CYS A 289 7.02 -2.16 -17.07
N ILE A 290 6.57 -3.41 -16.95
CA ILE A 290 7.06 -4.35 -15.94
C ILE A 290 8.44 -4.90 -16.36
N PRO A 291 9.51 -4.73 -15.55
CA PRO A 291 10.87 -5.16 -15.90
C PRO A 291 11.04 -6.68 -15.66
N VAL A 292 10.15 -7.47 -16.22
CA VAL A 292 10.14 -8.94 -16.15
C VAL A 292 10.03 -9.51 -17.57
N ASN A 293 10.67 -10.64 -17.82
CA ASN A 293 10.64 -11.29 -19.12
C ASN A 293 9.21 -11.73 -19.51
N SER A 294 8.93 -11.73 -20.81
CA SER A 294 7.66 -12.25 -21.31
C SER A 294 7.48 -13.72 -20.96
N SER A 295 6.26 -14.13 -20.65
CA SER A 295 5.89 -15.53 -20.37
C SER A 295 6.76 -16.20 -19.29
N SER A 296 7.03 -15.48 -18.19
CA SER A 296 7.85 -15.97 -17.08
C SER A 296 7.11 -16.09 -15.74
N VAL A 297 5.91 -15.51 -15.62
CA VAL A 297 5.11 -15.47 -14.40
C VAL A 297 3.96 -16.45 -14.46
N ASP A 298 3.73 -17.20 -13.39
CA ASP A 298 2.65 -18.19 -13.29
C ASP A 298 1.33 -17.58 -12.83
N LEU A 299 1.41 -16.65 -11.83
CA LEU A 299 0.26 -15.99 -11.24
C LEU A 299 0.55 -14.53 -10.96
N ILE A 300 -0.42 -13.67 -11.22
CA ILE A 300 -0.43 -12.27 -10.76
C ILE A 300 -1.59 -12.08 -9.78
N VAL A 301 -1.32 -11.49 -8.60
CA VAL A 301 -2.38 -11.06 -7.67
C VAL A 301 -2.07 -9.63 -7.25
N THR A 302 -2.97 -8.69 -7.56
CA THR A 302 -2.72 -7.27 -7.32
C THR A 302 -4.01 -6.49 -7.05
N SER A 303 -3.89 -5.31 -6.44
CA SER A 303 -4.97 -4.34 -6.26
C SER A 303 -4.53 -2.99 -6.83
N PRO A 304 -4.96 -2.65 -8.04
CA PRO A 304 -4.62 -1.36 -8.64
C PRO A 304 -5.27 -0.20 -7.88
N PRO A 305 -4.75 1.03 -8.02
CA PRO A 305 -5.41 2.22 -7.51
C PRO A 305 -6.82 2.37 -8.07
N TYR A 306 -7.76 2.88 -7.26
CA TYR A 306 -9.16 3.06 -7.71
C TYR A 306 -9.34 4.37 -8.49
N ALA A 307 -10.22 4.36 -9.50
CA ALA A 307 -10.42 5.46 -10.45
C ALA A 307 -10.84 6.80 -9.82
N SER A 308 -11.33 6.82 -8.58
CA SER A 308 -11.85 8.03 -7.94
C SER A 308 -10.81 8.85 -7.17
N ASN A 309 -9.51 8.48 -7.19
CA ASN A 309 -8.52 9.00 -6.24
C ASN A 309 -9.00 8.92 -4.78
N ALA A 310 -9.83 7.92 -4.47
CA ALA A 310 -10.35 7.73 -3.12
C ALA A 310 -9.23 7.63 -2.09
N ILE A 311 -8.07 7.14 -2.51
CA ILE A 311 -6.87 7.04 -1.68
C ILE A 311 -5.70 7.64 -2.44
N ASP A 312 -5.26 8.81 -1.97
CA ASP A 312 -4.04 9.45 -2.43
C ASP A 312 -2.93 9.13 -1.42
N TYR A 313 -2.23 8.05 -1.68
CA TYR A 313 -1.18 7.55 -0.79
C TYR A 313 -0.13 8.60 -0.45
N MET A 314 0.30 9.41 -1.43
CA MET A 314 1.31 10.43 -1.22
C MET A 314 0.87 11.51 -0.22
N ARG A 315 -0.43 11.70 0.01
CA ARG A 315 -0.91 12.62 1.06
C ARG A 315 -0.47 12.22 2.46
N ALA A 316 -0.41 10.92 2.74
CA ALA A 316 0.09 10.40 4.01
C ALA A 316 1.59 10.14 3.95
N HIS A 317 2.08 9.52 2.88
CA HIS A 317 3.46 9.05 2.78
C HIS A 317 4.49 10.19 2.82
N LYS A 318 4.17 11.36 2.26
CA LYS A 318 5.04 12.54 2.33
C LYS A 318 5.39 12.96 3.76
N PHE A 319 4.51 12.71 4.76
CA PHE A 319 4.78 13.00 6.18
C PHE A 319 5.98 12.22 6.73
N SER A 320 6.28 11.09 6.14
CA SER A 320 7.42 10.25 6.49
C SER A 320 8.58 10.43 5.52
N LEU A 321 8.30 10.49 4.21
CA LEU A 321 9.34 10.52 3.17
C LEU A 321 10.21 11.79 3.23
N VAL A 322 9.67 12.93 3.68
CA VAL A 322 10.46 14.16 3.88
C VAL A 322 11.57 13.98 4.91
N TRP A 323 11.39 13.09 5.89
CA TRP A 323 12.42 12.74 6.87
C TRP A 323 13.52 11.84 6.27
N PHE A 324 13.22 11.14 5.19
CA PHE A 324 14.17 10.28 4.45
C PHE A 324 14.85 11.01 3.28
N GLY A 325 14.80 12.34 3.27
CA GLY A 325 15.54 13.18 2.33
C GLY A 325 14.77 13.56 1.06
N TYR A 326 13.50 13.19 0.92
CA TYR A 326 12.67 13.64 -0.21
C TYR A 326 12.17 15.07 0.01
N THR A 327 12.21 15.90 -1.03
CA THR A 327 11.60 17.23 -1.01
C THR A 327 10.10 17.17 -1.37
N ILE A 328 9.32 18.17 -0.97
CA ILE A 328 7.90 18.27 -1.35
C ILE A 328 7.73 18.37 -2.87
N ALA A 329 8.64 19.06 -3.56
CA ALA A 329 8.64 19.18 -5.02
C ALA A 329 8.85 17.81 -5.72
N GLU A 330 9.82 17.01 -5.26
CA GLU A 330 10.05 15.65 -5.76
C GLU A 330 8.83 14.76 -5.51
N LEU A 331 8.28 14.76 -4.30
CA LEU A 331 7.11 13.95 -3.95
C LEU A 331 5.86 14.37 -4.75
N THR A 332 5.72 15.65 -5.08
CA THR A 332 4.67 16.16 -5.96
C THR A 332 4.85 15.62 -7.39
N THR A 333 6.09 15.54 -7.86
CA THR A 333 6.43 14.95 -9.17
C THR A 333 6.18 13.44 -9.18
N HIS A 334 6.55 12.72 -8.13
CA HIS A 334 6.23 11.28 -7.97
C HIS A 334 4.73 11.03 -8.00
N ARG A 335 3.95 11.82 -7.27
CA ARG A 335 2.49 11.72 -7.23
C ARG A 335 1.83 11.84 -8.61
N ARG A 336 2.38 12.65 -9.53
CA ARG A 336 1.86 12.81 -10.91
C ARG A 336 2.01 11.54 -11.75
N LYS A 337 2.93 10.65 -11.39
CA LYS A 337 3.19 9.38 -12.08
C LYS A 337 2.26 8.26 -11.62
N TYR A 338 1.49 8.45 -10.55
CA TYR A 338 0.56 7.44 -10.06
C TYR A 338 -0.59 7.25 -11.04
N ILE A 339 -1.00 5.99 -11.22
CA ILE A 339 -2.15 5.63 -12.05
C ILE A 339 -3.40 6.38 -11.55
N GLY A 340 -4.14 6.99 -12.48
CA GLY A 340 -5.33 7.76 -12.16
C GLY A 340 -5.06 9.12 -11.49
N ALA A 341 -3.84 9.63 -11.50
CA ALA A 341 -3.55 10.98 -11.00
C ALA A 341 -4.38 12.05 -11.73
N GLU A 342 -4.78 13.13 -11.03
CA GLU A 342 -5.68 14.17 -11.57
C GLU A 342 -5.07 15.06 -12.68
N GLY A 343 -3.75 15.03 -12.86
CA GLY A 343 -3.06 15.76 -13.91
C GLY A 343 -3.37 15.17 -15.29
N THR A 344 -3.80 15.97 -16.23
CA THR A 344 -4.19 15.52 -17.59
C THR A 344 -3.25 16.00 -18.68
N ARG A 345 -2.12 16.65 -18.33
CA ARG A 345 -1.11 17.08 -19.31
C ARG A 345 -0.19 15.90 -19.64
N ASP A 346 0.16 15.76 -20.90
CA ASP A 346 1.13 14.77 -21.42
C ASP A 346 0.73 13.30 -21.21
N VAL A 347 -0.58 13.00 -21.18
CA VAL A 347 -1.12 11.64 -21.06
C VAL A 347 -1.59 11.13 -22.41
N LEU A 348 -1.09 9.96 -22.80
CA LEU A 348 -1.58 9.27 -24.00
C LEU A 348 -2.93 8.61 -23.67
N LEU A 349 -3.99 9.11 -24.29
CA LEU A 349 -5.32 8.52 -24.19
C LEU A 349 -5.48 7.46 -25.29
N HIS A 350 -5.75 6.23 -24.89
CA HIS A 350 -5.99 5.11 -25.80
C HIS A 350 -7.41 5.08 -26.32
N ASN A 351 -7.60 4.52 -27.50
CA ASN A 351 -8.92 4.02 -27.90
C ASN A 351 -9.24 2.79 -27.05
N LEU A 352 -10.38 2.80 -26.36
CA LEU A 352 -10.81 1.77 -25.42
C LEU A 352 -12.05 1.04 -25.99
N PRO A 353 -12.39 -0.14 -25.44
CA PRO A 353 -13.57 -0.87 -25.87
C PRO A 353 -14.88 -0.07 -25.71
N PRO A 354 -15.95 -0.43 -26.45
CA PRO A 354 -17.15 0.40 -26.57
C PRO A 354 -17.85 0.73 -25.24
N ASN A 355 -18.06 -0.24 -24.36
CA ASN A 355 -18.75 0.02 -23.08
C ASN A 355 -17.90 0.90 -22.15
N THR A 356 -16.58 0.74 -22.19
CA THR A 356 -15.65 1.60 -21.44
C THR A 356 -15.69 3.03 -21.96
N MET A 357 -15.71 3.23 -23.30
CA MET A 357 -15.86 4.55 -23.90
C MET A 357 -17.20 5.20 -23.58
N ASP A 358 -18.31 4.45 -23.66
CA ASP A 358 -19.65 4.94 -23.27
C ASP A 358 -19.69 5.41 -21.81
N THR A 359 -19.04 4.67 -20.91
CA THR A 359 -18.93 5.05 -19.50
C THR A 359 -18.16 6.37 -19.30
N ILE A 360 -17.08 6.57 -20.06
CA ILE A 360 -16.30 7.82 -20.05
C ILE A 360 -17.14 8.98 -20.63
N GLU A 361 -17.85 8.76 -21.71
CA GLU A 361 -18.69 9.77 -22.35
C GLU A 361 -19.84 10.21 -21.44
N ARG A 362 -20.55 9.27 -20.81
CA ARG A 362 -21.59 9.58 -19.82
C ARG A 362 -21.10 10.44 -18.68
N LEU A 363 -19.89 10.18 -18.15
CA LEU A 363 -19.29 11.02 -17.14
C LEU A 363 -18.86 12.38 -17.71
N SER A 364 -18.34 12.42 -18.94
CA SER A 364 -17.88 13.64 -19.62
C SER A 364 -19.03 14.63 -19.86
N LEU A 365 -20.23 14.14 -20.13
CA LEU A 365 -21.45 14.96 -20.25
C LEU A 365 -21.81 15.66 -18.94
N LYS A 366 -21.51 15.05 -17.78
CA LYS A 366 -21.76 15.63 -16.45
C LYS A 366 -20.59 16.50 -15.97
N ASP A 367 -19.37 16.07 -16.19
CA ASP A 367 -18.15 16.74 -15.78
C ASP A 367 -17.00 16.37 -16.74
N ARG A 368 -16.75 17.23 -17.75
CA ARG A 368 -15.74 17.01 -18.77
C ARG A 368 -14.35 16.74 -18.19
N LYS A 369 -13.97 17.45 -17.12
CA LYS A 369 -12.65 17.26 -16.48
C LYS A 369 -12.53 15.87 -15.85
N LYS A 370 -13.57 15.44 -15.15
CA LYS A 370 -13.61 14.09 -14.55
C LYS A 370 -13.67 13.00 -15.60
N GLY A 371 -14.36 13.23 -16.72
CA GLY A 371 -14.33 12.32 -17.87
C GLY A 371 -12.92 12.09 -18.43
N ILE A 372 -12.13 13.17 -18.60
CA ILE A 372 -10.73 13.05 -19.06
C ILE A 372 -9.88 12.29 -18.03
N VAL A 373 -10.07 12.53 -16.73
CA VAL A 373 -9.34 11.79 -15.67
C VAL A 373 -9.71 10.30 -15.69
N LEU A 374 -10.97 9.96 -15.92
CA LEU A 374 -11.42 8.57 -16.04
C LEU A 374 -10.85 7.91 -17.30
N HIS A 375 -10.83 8.61 -18.44
CA HIS A 375 -10.22 8.11 -19.68
C HIS A 375 -8.72 7.84 -19.48
N ARG A 376 -8.00 8.76 -18.81
CA ARG A 376 -6.61 8.55 -18.41
C ARG A 376 -6.46 7.26 -17.59
N TYR A 377 -7.27 7.09 -16.56
CA TYR A 377 -7.22 5.91 -15.70
C TYR A 377 -7.35 4.61 -16.50
N TYR A 378 -8.35 4.50 -17.36
CA TYR A 378 -8.55 3.29 -18.17
C TYR A 378 -7.47 3.10 -19.24
N SER A 379 -6.90 4.19 -19.77
CA SER A 379 -5.76 4.09 -20.68
C SER A 379 -4.51 3.56 -19.98
N GLU A 380 -4.22 4.05 -18.79
CA GLU A 380 -3.11 3.55 -17.96
C GLU A 380 -3.34 2.09 -17.54
N MET A 381 -4.58 1.72 -17.17
CA MET A 381 -4.94 0.34 -16.84
C MET A 381 -4.86 -0.61 -18.05
N LYS A 382 -5.14 -0.13 -19.25
CA LYS A 382 -4.91 -0.90 -20.48
C LYS A 382 -3.43 -1.23 -20.65
N ASN A 383 -2.52 -0.28 -20.36
CA ASN A 383 -1.08 -0.54 -20.40
C ASN A 383 -0.68 -1.59 -19.35
N VAL A 384 -1.20 -1.48 -18.12
CA VAL A 384 -0.95 -2.47 -17.04
C VAL A 384 -1.42 -3.86 -17.45
N LEU A 385 -2.65 -3.98 -17.94
CA LEU A 385 -3.21 -5.28 -18.37
C LEU A 385 -2.44 -5.86 -19.57
N SER A 386 -1.95 -5.01 -20.50
CA SER A 386 -1.09 -5.44 -21.61
C SER A 386 0.24 -6.01 -21.12
N GLU A 387 0.88 -5.34 -20.16
CA GLU A 387 2.12 -5.84 -19.56
C GLU A 387 1.89 -7.13 -18.77
N MET A 388 0.80 -7.24 -18.03
CA MET A 388 0.43 -8.47 -17.34
C MET A 388 0.21 -9.61 -18.32
N PHE A 389 -0.49 -9.36 -19.43
CA PHE A 389 -0.64 -10.35 -20.49
C PHE A 389 0.71 -10.78 -21.07
N ARG A 390 1.62 -9.84 -21.27
CA ARG A 390 2.96 -10.12 -21.78
C ARG A 390 3.77 -11.02 -20.84
N VAL A 391 3.81 -10.70 -19.54
CA VAL A 391 4.68 -11.41 -18.58
C VAL A 391 4.11 -12.76 -18.12
N LEU A 392 2.78 -12.92 -18.12
CA LEU A 392 2.14 -14.19 -17.79
C LEU A 392 2.53 -15.29 -18.79
N LYS A 393 2.81 -16.48 -18.28
CA LYS A 393 2.91 -17.70 -19.10
C LYS A 393 1.58 -18.00 -19.78
N PRO A 394 1.56 -18.59 -20.99
CA PRO A 394 0.33 -19.22 -21.48
C PRO A 394 -0.21 -20.22 -20.44
N GLY A 395 -1.53 -20.22 -20.19
CA GLY A 395 -2.14 -20.98 -19.10
C GLY A 395 -2.05 -20.29 -17.71
N GLY A 396 -1.32 -19.20 -17.58
CA GLY A 396 -1.20 -18.42 -16.36
C GLY A 396 -2.45 -17.60 -16.06
N THR A 397 -2.60 -17.20 -14.79
CA THR A 397 -3.78 -16.49 -14.29
C THR A 397 -3.40 -15.16 -13.65
N ALA A 398 -4.34 -14.21 -13.67
CA ALA A 398 -4.22 -13.00 -12.89
C ALA A 398 -5.51 -12.69 -12.12
N VAL A 399 -5.36 -12.08 -10.96
CA VAL A 399 -6.44 -11.71 -10.05
C VAL A 399 -6.31 -10.23 -9.70
N PHE A 400 -7.32 -9.44 -10.04
CA PHE A 400 -7.45 -8.03 -9.68
C PHE A 400 -8.46 -7.84 -8.58
N VAL A 401 -8.06 -7.15 -7.51
CA VAL A 401 -8.97 -6.73 -6.43
C VAL A 401 -9.24 -5.25 -6.59
N VAL A 402 -10.47 -4.88 -6.91
CA VAL A 402 -10.86 -3.50 -7.20
C VAL A 402 -12.13 -3.11 -6.47
N GLY A 403 -12.23 -1.85 -6.07
CA GLY A 403 -13.48 -1.24 -5.64
C GLY A 403 -14.19 -0.58 -6.81
N ASN A 404 -15.53 -0.60 -6.83
CA ASN A 404 -16.27 0.23 -7.75
C ASN A 404 -16.32 1.68 -7.26
N SER A 405 -16.62 2.62 -8.14
CA SER A 405 -16.62 4.05 -7.83
C SER A 405 -17.83 4.76 -8.42
N ASN A 406 -18.33 5.72 -7.65
CA ASN A 406 -19.32 6.67 -8.11
C ASN A 406 -18.70 8.06 -8.21
N ILE A 407 -18.62 8.63 -9.41
CA ILE A 407 -18.05 9.95 -9.67
C ILE A 407 -19.16 10.89 -10.15
N ARG A 408 -19.44 11.96 -9.43
CA ARG A 408 -20.50 12.91 -9.77
C ARG A 408 -21.89 12.26 -9.90
N GLY A 409 -22.20 11.27 -9.07
CA GLY A 409 -23.45 10.52 -9.15
C GLY A 409 -23.55 9.59 -10.37
N GLN A 410 -22.43 9.30 -11.03
CA GLN A 410 -22.30 8.35 -12.12
C GLN A 410 -21.47 7.16 -11.67
N ASP A 411 -22.06 5.96 -11.77
CA ASP A 411 -21.33 4.71 -11.65
C ASP A 411 -20.34 4.60 -12.83
N VAL A 412 -19.08 4.34 -12.52
CA VAL A 412 -18.00 4.23 -13.52
C VAL A 412 -17.64 2.78 -13.83
N SER A 413 -18.36 1.81 -13.27
CA SER A 413 -18.34 0.38 -13.65
C SER A 413 -16.93 -0.18 -13.79
N ILE A 414 -16.08 0.04 -12.76
CA ILE A 414 -14.65 -0.34 -12.82
C ILE A 414 -14.46 -1.83 -13.12
N PRO A 415 -15.17 -2.78 -12.46
CA PRO A 415 -14.97 -4.19 -12.72
C PRO A 415 -15.29 -4.59 -14.16
N GLU A 416 -16.40 -4.08 -14.69
CA GLU A 416 -16.87 -4.40 -16.05
C GLU A 416 -15.94 -3.80 -17.10
N CYS A 417 -15.54 -2.53 -16.94
CA CYS A 417 -14.63 -1.86 -17.88
C CYS A 417 -13.24 -2.52 -17.90
N LEU A 418 -12.68 -2.90 -16.74
CA LEU A 418 -11.40 -3.59 -16.70
C LEU A 418 -11.49 -4.99 -17.30
N SER A 419 -12.60 -5.70 -17.09
CA SER A 419 -12.86 -6.99 -17.72
C SER A 419 -12.96 -6.88 -19.25
N GLU A 420 -13.66 -5.86 -19.75
CA GLU A 420 -13.76 -5.59 -21.17
C GLU A 420 -12.40 -5.23 -21.80
N ILE A 421 -11.60 -4.40 -21.12
CA ILE A 421 -10.24 -4.06 -21.56
C ILE A 421 -9.37 -5.32 -21.58
N GLY A 422 -9.42 -6.15 -20.53
CA GLY A 422 -8.65 -7.40 -20.46
C GLY A 422 -9.04 -8.36 -21.60
N THR A 423 -10.34 -8.51 -21.87
CA THR A 423 -10.84 -9.33 -22.98
C THR A 423 -10.33 -8.81 -24.33
N SER A 424 -10.32 -7.50 -24.53
CA SER A 424 -9.81 -6.89 -25.77
C SER A 424 -8.31 -7.11 -26.00
N LEU A 425 -7.56 -7.48 -24.95
CA LEU A 425 -6.13 -7.82 -24.99
C LEU A 425 -5.87 -9.32 -25.14
N GLY A 426 -6.92 -10.15 -25.15
CA GLY A 426 -6.83 -11.61 -25.33
C GLY A 426 -6.96 -12.43 -24.05
N PHE A 427 -7.27 -11.83 -22.88
CA PHE A 427 -7.62 -12.59 -21.70
C PHE A 427 -9.01 -13.22 -21.82
N LEU A 428 -9.19 -14.42 -21.26
CA LEU A 428 -10.49 -14.93 -20.88
C LEU A 428 -10.82 -14.44 -19.45
N VAL A 429 -12.02 -13.94 -19.25
CA VAL A 429 -12.53 -13.49 -17.96
C VAL A 429 -13.65 -14.44 -17.51
N PRO A 430 -13.32 -15.50 -16.71
CA PRO A 430 -14.31 -16.52 -16.34
C PRO A 430 -15.38 -16.00 -15.38
N GLY A 431 -15.11 -14.91 -14.65
CA GLY A 431 -16.05 -14.33 -13.72
C GLY A 431 -15.46 -13.21 -12.88
N ILE A 432 -16.34 -12.59 -12.10
CA ILE A 432 -16.03 -11.56 -11.10
C ILE A 432 -16.60 -12.03 -9.77
N GLY A 433 -15.73 -12.27 -8.79
CA GLY A 433 -16.11 -12.55 -7.41
C GLY A 433 -16.47 -11.26 -6.67
N ILE A 434 -17.35 -11.37 -5.68
CA ILE A 434 -17.74 -10.23 -4.82
C ILE A 434 -17.28 -10.52 -3.41
N ARG A 435 -16.61 -9.54 -2.82
CA ARG A 435 -16.18 -9.54 -1.44
C ARG A 435 -16.87 -8.42 -0.67
N ARG A 436 -17.54 -8.75 0.43
CA ARG A 436 -18.19 -7.76 1.29
C ARG A 436 -17.23 -7.22 2.33
N LEU A 437 -17.22 -5.92 2.50
CA LEU A 437 -16.35 -5.26 3.48
C LEU A 437 -17.06 -5.14 4.84
N ASP A 438 -16.43 -5.67 5.89
CA ASP A 438 -16.92 -5.52 7.25
C ASP A 438 -17.00 -4.04 7.67
N ARG A 439 -18.10 -3.63 8.30
CA ARG A 439 -18.31 -2.25 8.77
C ARG A 439 -17.19 -1.76 9.70
N ASN A 440 -16.65 -2.63 10.53
CA ASN A 440 -15.62 -2.30 11.52
C ASN A 440 -14.20 -2.20 10.93
N ARG A 441 -13.97 -2.73 9.72
CA ARG A 441 -12.67 -2.72 9.02
C ARG A 441 -12.62 -1.66 7.91
N ARG A 442 -13.69 -0.90 7.72
CA ARG A 442 -13.71 0.19 6.73
C ARG A 442 -12.71 1.26 7.12
N MET A 443 -11.88 1.63 6.18
CA MET A 443 -10.88 2.68 6.37
C MET A 443 -11.46 4.09 6.24
N MET A 444 -12.76 4.26 6.00
CA MET A 444 -13.44 5.54 5.90
C MET A 444 -14.17 5.84 7.22
N PRO A 445 -14.06 7.08 7.76
CA PRO A 445 -14.78 7.47 8.96
C PRO A 445 -16.29 7.44 8.67
N THR A 446 -17.02 6.60 9.39
CA THR A 446 -18.48 6.71 9.47
C THR A 446 -18.80 7.92 10.34
N SER A 447 -19.48 8.93 9.78
CA SER A 447 -20.11 9.96 10.60
C SER A 447 -21.12 9.26 11.53
N THR A 448 -21.13 9.63 12.81
CA THR A 448 -22.06 9.11 13.82
C THR A 448 -23.52 9.55 13.57
N THR A 449 -23.75 10.40 12.60
CA THR A 449 -25.06 10.80 12.10
C THR A 449 -25.31 10.13 10.76
N VAL A 450 -26.18 9.14 10.79
CA VAL A 450 -26.66 8.43 9.59
C VAL A 450 -27.48 9.42 8.75
N ASN A 451 -26.83 10.07 7.79
CA ASN A 451 -27.52 10.74 6.70
C ASN A 451 -27.47 9.77 5.51
N ASN A 452 -28.58 9.15 5.18
CA ASN A 452 -28.69 8.11 4.12
C ASN A 452 -28.32 8.62 2.71
N GLU A 453 -28.01 9.91 2.56
CA GLU A 453 -27.65 10.56 1.31
C GLU A 453 -26.15 10.80 1.12
N SER A 454 -25.30 10.46 2.09
CA SER A 454 -23.86 10.71 1.92
C SER A 454 -23.27 9.69 0.95
N GLN A 455 -22.79 10.19 -0.19
CA GLN A 455 -22.11 9.40 -1.24
C GLN A 455 -20.92 8.60 -0.71
N ILE A 456 -20.34 8.97 0.43
CA ILE A 456 -19.22 8.29 1.08
C ILE A 456 -19.67 6.97 1.72
N GLN A 457 -20.89 6.90 2.23
CA GLN A 457 -21.45 5.67 2.85
C GLN A 457 -21.84 4.62 1.80
N GLN A 458 -22.15 5.02 0.57
CA GLN A 458 -22.47 4.11 -0.54
C GLN A 458 -21.23 3.57 -1.24
N ARG A 459 -20.03 4.16 -1.00
CA ARG A 459 -18.86 3.98 -1.86
C ARG A 459 -18.08 2.71 -1.66
N MET A 460 -18.16 2.00 -0.56
CA MET A 460 -17.28 0.84 -0.30
C MET A 460 -17.94 -0.19 0.61
N HIS A 461 -19.00 -0.80 0.16
CA HIS A 461 -19.58 -1.98 0.81
C HIS A 461 -18.99 -3.28 0.26
N GLU A 462 -18.50 -3.24 -0.96
CA GLU A 462 -18.04 -4.40 -1.73
C GLU A 462 -16.74 -4.08 -2.48
N GLU A 463 -15.89 -5.07 -2.57
CA GLU A 463 -14.77 -5.15 -3.50
C GLU A 463 -15.05 -6.27 -4.49
N TYR A 464 -14.51 -6.12 -5.69
CA TYR A 464 -14.68 -7.05 -6.79
C TYR A 464 -13.35 -7.73 -7.08
N VAL A 465 -13.40 -9.04 -7.28
CA VAL A 465 -12.24 -9.86 -7.58
C VAL A 465 -12.38 -10.36 -9.01
N ILE A 466 -11.65 -9.73 -9.94
CA ILE A 466 -11.72 -10.06 -11.36
C ILE A 466 -10.66 -11.12 -11.64
N GLY A 467 -11.07 -12.25 -12.21
CA GLY A 467 -10.17 -13.29 -12.68
C GLY A 467 -9.84 -13.09 -14.16
N PHE A 468 -8.57 -13.18 -14.51
CA PHE A 468 -8.07 -13.17 -15.89
C PHE A 468 -7.27 -14.45 -16.14
N TYR A 469 -7.49 -15.06 -17.29
CA TYR A 469 -6.78 -16.25 -17.72
C TYR A 469 -6.13 -15.99 -19.09
N LYS A 470 -4.84 -16.26 -19.23
CA LYS A 470 -4.14 -16.17 -20.52
C LYS A 470 -4.22 -17.52 -21.23
N PRO A 471 -4.92 -17.62 -22.40
CA PRO A 471 -5.06 -18.86 -23.13
C PRO A 471 -3.71 -19.46 -23.55
N LEU A 472 -3.64 -20.79 -23.70
CA LEU A 472 -2.46 -21.48 -24.20
C LEU A 472 -2.18 -21.17 -25.68
N ARG A 473 -3.21 -20.91 -26.47
CA ARG A 473 -3.11 -20.53 -27.90
C ARG A 473 -4.06 -19.37 -28.19
N ILE A 474 -3.57 -18.39 -28.93
CA ILE A 474 -4.40 -17.26 -29.43
C ILE A 474 -5.48 -17.75 -30.42
N GLN A 475 -5.38 -18.99 -30.92
CA GLN A 475 -6.30 -19.58 -31.90
C GLN A 475 -7.61 -20.13 -31.32
N ASP A 476 -7.76 -20.15 -29.99
CA ASP A 476 -8.95 -20.68 -29.33
C ASP A 476 -9.94 -19.55 -28.89
N LEU A 477 -9.76 -18.35 -29.42
CA LEU A 477 -10.68 -17.20 -29.38
C LEU A 477 -11.39 -17.09 -30.70
#